data_3949903318e581e4599fec320833c52a
#
_entry.id   3949903318e581e4599fec320833c52a
#
_cell.length_a   1.000
_cell.length_b   1.000
_cell.length_c   1.000
_cell.angle_alpha   90.00
_cell.angle_beta   90.00
_cell.angle_gamma   90.00
#
_symmetry.space_group_name_H-M   'P 1'
#
loop_
_entity.id
_entity.type
_entity.pdbx_description
1 polymer ?
#
loop_
_entity_poly.entity_id
_entity_poly.type
_entity_poly.pdbx_seq_one_letter_code
_entity_poly.pdbx_strand_id
1 'polypeptide(L)'
;MGKGMRAGKKPKNRTGGGDMQKQLKQLQAMQAEMEKTQAELAEKEITTTAGGGAIEVTINGNKEITKLVIDKDVVDPDDVEMLQDLVMAAVNEAIRQIEDLSESEMNKITGGFGGGLGIPGF
;
A
#
# COMPACT_ATOMS: atom_id res chain seq x y z
N MET A 1 -50.81 23.72 -24.27
CA MET A 1 -50.34 23.37 -24.27
C MET A 1 -49.45 23.27 -24.34
N GLY A 2 -48.93 23.16 -24.30
CA GLY A 2 -47.96 22.99 -24.39
C GLY A 2 -47.33 22.83 -24.23
N LYS A 3 -47.25 22.81 -24.12
CA LYS A 3 -46.60 22.57 -23.90
C LYS A 3 -45.60 22.49 -23.97
N GLY A 4 -45.26 22.43 -24.19
CA GLY A 4 -44.10 22.36 -24.44
C GLY A 4 -43.36 22.16 -23.55
N MET A 5 -43.48 22.07 -23.12
CA MET A 5 -42.81 21.89 -22.41
C MET A 5 -42.04 21.36 -22.24
N ARG A 6 -41.69 21.15 -22.09
CA ARG A 6 -41.01 20.64 -21.75
C ARG A 6 -40.05 20.37 -21.92
N ALA A 7 -39.90 20.15 -21.93
CA ALA A 7 -39.08 19.77 -22.50
C ALA A 7 -37.85 20.13 -22.28
N GLY A 8 -37.39 20.82 -22.42
CA GLY A 8 -36.10 21.11 -22.36
C GLY A 8 -35.36 20.65 -21.26
N LYS A 9 -35.89 20.35 -20.27
CA LYS A 9 -35.14 20.01 -19.24
C LYS A 9 -34.18 19.04 -19.37
N LYS A 10 -34.22 18.19 -20.10
CA LYS A 10 -33.30 17.21 -20.22
C LYS A 10 -31.92 17.57 -20.41
N PRO A 11 -31.60 18.52 -21.04
CA PRO A 11 -30.24 18.85 -21.35
C PRO A 11 -29.37 18.85 -20.16
N LYS A 12 -29.84 19.32 -19.09
CA LYS A 12 -29.02 19.35 -17.98
C LYS A 12 -28.54 18.03 -17.61
N ASN A 13 -29.31 17.07 -17.73
CA ASN A 13 -28.90 15.78 -17.33
C ASN A 13 -27.70 15.31 -18.08
N ARG A 14 -27.59 15.70 -19.31
CA ARG A 14 -26.46 15.24 -20.07
C ARG A 14 -25.18 15.73 -19.50
N THR A 15 -25.15 16.94 -19.08
CA THR A 15 -23.95 17.49 -18.53
C THR A 15 -23.51 16.69 -17.33
N GLY A 16 -24.44 16.35 -16.49
CA GLY A 16 -24.10 15.56 -15.33
C GLY A 16 -23.56 14.22 -15.73
N GLY A 17 -24.11 13.63 -16.76
CA GLY A 17 -23.64 12.34 -17.21
C GLY A 17 -22.21 12.37 -17.66
N GLY A 18 -21.83 13.42 -18.34
CA GLY A 18 -20.46 13.54 -18.78
C GLY A 18 -19.49 13.64 -17.63
N ASP A 19 -19.84 14.39 -16.63
CA ASP A 19 -18.97 14.51 -15.46
C ASP A 19 -18.88 13.20 -14.73
N MET A 20 -19.96 12.47 -14.63
CA MET A 20 -19.94 11.20 -13.96
C MET A 20 -19.06 10.21 -14.69
N GLN A 21 -19.06 10.25 -16.00
CA GLN A 21 -18.21 9.35 -16.76
C GLN A 21 -16.75 9.65 -16.52
N LYS A 22 -16.41 10.92 -16.43
CA LYS A 22 -15.02 11.26 -16.13
C LYS A 22 -14.63 10.77 -14.77
N GLN A 23 -15.50 10.92 -13.80
CA GLN A 23 -15.20 10.45 -12.45
C GLN A 23 -15.07 8.94 -12.42
N LEU A 24 -15.90 8.24 -13.16
CA LEU A 24 -15.80 6.81 -13.22
C LEU A 24 -14.49 6.38 -13.83
N LYS A 25 -14.05 7.05 -14.89
CA LYS A 25 -12.78 6.72 -15.49
C LYS A 25 -11.63 6.95 -14.54
N GLN A 26 -11.70 8.03 -13.78
CA GLN A 26 -10.65 8.30 -12.80
C GLN A 26 -10.61 7.24 -11.71
N LEU A 27 -11.77 6.81 -11.26
CA LEU A 27 -11.81 5.78 -10.24
C LEU A 27 -11.28 4.46 -10.79
N GLN A 28 -11.63 4.13 -12.03
CA GLN A 28 -11.13 2.91 -12.63
C GLN A 28 -9.63 2.98 -12.82
N ALA A 29 -9.12 4.12 -13.23
CA ALA A 29 -7.68 4.29 -13.40
C ALA A 29 -6.96 4.17 -12.06
N MET A 30 -7.54 4.75 -11.03
CA MET A 30 -6.95 4.66 -9.70
C MET A 30 -6.94 3.22 -9.20
N GLN A 31 -8.04 2.49 -9.40
CA GLN A 31 -8.07 1.11 -9.01
C GLN A 31 -7.05 0.28 -9.76
N ALA A 32 -6.92 0.50 -11.04
CA ALA A 32 -5.95 -0.24 -11.85
C ALA A 32 -4.54 0.06 -11.36
N GLU A 33 -4.27 1.31 -11.02
CA GLU A 33 -2.97 1.69 -10.53
C GLU A 33 -2.69 1.08 -9.16
N MET A 34 -3.71 1.04 -8.31
CA MET A 34 -3.55 0.42 -7.00
C MET A 34 -3.28 -1.08 -7.11
N GLU A 35 -4.00 -1.76 -8.01
CA GLU A 35 -3.78 -3.18 -8.23
C GLU A 35 -2.40 -3.44 -8.78
N LYS A 36 -1.97 -2.61 -9.71
CA LYS A 36 -0.65 -2.75 -10.29
C LYS A 36 0.42 -2.53 -9.22
N THR A 37 0.24 -1.51 -8.41
CA THR A 37 1.19 -1.22 -7.34
C THR A 37 1.24 -2.33 -6.32
N GLN A 38 0.09 -2.91 -5.97
CA GLN A 38 0.07 -4.02 -5.05
C GLN A 38 0.79 -5.23 -5.62
N ALA A 39 0.62 -5.50 -6.92
CA ALA A 39 1.31 -6.60 -7.55
C ALA A 39 2.82 -6.35 -7.56
N GLU A 40 3.23 -5.14 -7.80
CA GLU A 40 4.65 -4.79 -7.77
C GLU A 40 5.21 -4.88 -6.36
N LEU A 41 4.43 -4.43 -5.37
CA LEU A 41 4.85 -4.51 -3.98
C LEU A 41 5.00 -5.97 -3.54
N ALA A 42 4.13 -6.84 -4.01
CA ALA A 42 4.19 -8.24 -3.63
C ALA A 42 5.52 -8.88 -4.04
N GLU A 43 6.14 -8.32 -5.07
CA GLU A 43 7.43 -8.84 -5.54
C GLU A 43 8.60 -8.16 -4.87
N LYS A 44 8.37 -7.06 -4.16
CA LYS A 44 9.46 -6.37 -3.49
C LYS A 44 9.76 -7.06 -2.18
N GLU A 45 11.01 -7.03 -1.82
CA GLU A 45 11.45 -7.65 -0.57
C GLU A 45 12.29 -6.66 0.21
N ILE A 46 12.16 -6.69 1.52
CA ILE A 46 12.97 -5.88 2.40
C ILE A 46 13.64 -6.84 3.36
N THR A 47 14.93 -6.63 3.58
CA THR A 47 15.71 -7.44 4.52
C THR A 47 16.08 -6.57 5.71
N THR A 48 15.82 -7.09 6.90
CA THR A 48 16.19 -6.42 8.13
C THR A 48 17.05 -7.35 8.99
N THR A 49 17.79 -6.77 9.90
CA THR A 49 18.68 -7.54 10.75
C THR A 49 18.51 -7.13 12.20
N ALA A 50 18.97 -7.99 13.09
CA ALA A 50 19.04 -7.69 14.50
C ALA A 50 20.28 -8.36 15.08
N GLY A 51 20.70 -7.89 16.24
CA GLY A 51 21.85 -8.49 16.90
C GLY A 51 23.15 -8.32 16.13
N GLY A 52 23.32 -7.18 15.47
CA GLY A 52 24.55 -6.95 14.72
C GLY A 52 24.64 -7.80 13.46
N GLY A 53 23.52 -8.23 12.94
CA GLY A 53 23.50 -9.06 11.74
C GLY A 53 23.35 -10.55 12.03
N ALA A 54 23.22 -10.91 13.29
CA ALA A 54 23.09 -12.32 13.65
C ALA A 54 21.76 -12.91 13.19
N ILE A 55 20.72 -12.07 13.09
CA ILE A 55 19.43 -12.50 12.61
C ILE A 55 19.13 -11.68 11.36
N GLU A 56 18.69 -12.33 10.32
CA GLU A 56 18.32 -11.66 9.07
C GLU A 56 16.93 -12.13 8.68
N VAL A 57 16.05 -11.19 8.39
CA VAL A 57 14.67 -11.49 8.01
C VAL A 57 14.37 -10.79 6.71
N THR A 58 13.82 -11.51 5.75
CA THR A 58 13.35 -10.91 4.51
C THR A 58 11.83 -11.05 4.45
N ILE A 59 11.16 -9.96 4.13
CA ILE A 59 9.71 -9.91 4.05
C ILE A 59 9.32 -9.34 2.70
N ASN A 60 8.24 -9.85 2.12
CA ASN A 60 7.76 -9.33 0.85
C ASN A 60 6.59 -8.37 1.05
N GLY A 61 6.09 -7.82 -0.04
CA GLY A 61 5.01 -6.84 0.02
C GLY A 61 3.67 -7.41 0.46
N ASN A 62 3.53 -8.73 0.46
CA ASN A 62 2.34 -9.38 0.99
C ASN A 62 2.47 -9.60 2.50
N LYS A 63 3.53 -9.06 3.10
CA LYS A 63 3.81 -9.19 4.52
C LYS A 63 4.07 -10.64 4.93
N GLU A 64 4.68 -11.37 4.01
CA GLU A 64 5.09 -12.74 4.29
C GLU A 64 6.60 -12.78 4.49
N ILE A 65 7.03 -13.47 5.52
CA ILE A 65 8.45 -13.67 5.74
C ILE A 65 8.91 -14.73 4.75
N THR A 66 9.81 -14.36 3.85
CA THR A 66 10.28 -15.26 2.81
C THR A 66 11.62 -15.87 3.14
N LYS A 67 12.33 -15.31 4.10
CA LYS A 67 13.63 -15.83 4.49
C LYS A 67 13.93 -15.46 5.93
N LEU A 68 14.50 -16.38 6.64
CA LEU A 68 14.94 -16.14 8.01
C LEU A 68 16.27 -16.84 8.17
N VAL A 69 17.29 -16.07 8.50
CA VAL A 69 18.62 -16.62 8.72
C VAL A 69 19.02 -16.32 10.16
N ILE A 70 19.47 -17.32 10.85
CA ILE A 70 19.91 -17.20 12.23
C ILE A 70 21.35 -17.69 12.30
N ASP A 71 22.22 -16.83 12.81
CA ASP A 71 23.62 -17.20 12.98
C ASP A 71 23.69 -18.19 14.15
N LYS A 72 24.32 -19.30 13.95
CA LYS A 72 24.40 -20.31 15.00
C LYS A 72 25.06 -19.78 16.26
N ASP A 73 25.86 -18.76 16.16
CA ASP A 73 26.56 -18.20 17.32
C ASP A 73 25.60 -17.58 18.33
N VAL A 74 24.38 -17.24 17.91
CA VAL A 74 23.40 -16.68 18.86
C VAL A 74 22.39 -17.73 19.29
N VAL A 75 22.56 -18.98 18.85
CA VAL A 75 21.68 -20.04 19.28
C VAL A 75 22.30 -20.69 20.50
N ASP A 76 21.92 -20.20 21.65
CA ASP A 76 22.46 -20.67 22.94
C ASP A 76 21.33 -21.33 23.70
N PRO A 77 21.39 -22.64 23.93
CA PRO A 77 20.34 -23.34 24.65
C PRO A 77 20.14 -22.82 26.06
N ASP A 78 21.16 -22.16 26.62
CA ASP A 78 21.05 -21.62 27.96
C ASP A 78 20.49 -20.20 27.97
N ASP A 79 20.31 -19.60 26.81
CA ASP A 79 19.78 -18.25 26.73
C ASP A 79 18.83 -18.13 25.54
N VAL A 80 17.77 -18.89 25.58
CA VAL A 80 16.78 -18.90 24.51
C VAL A 80 16.05 -17.58 24.43
N GLU A 81 15.90 -16.89 25.57
CA GLU A 81 15.20 -15.60 25.57
C GLU A 81 15.91 -14.57 24.72
N MET A 82 17.23 -14.56 24.70
CA MET A 82 17.97 -13.64 23.86
C MET A 82 17.63 -13.90 22.40
N LEU A 83 17.60 -15.16 21.99
CA LEU A 83 17.27 -15.50 20.62
C LEU A 83 15.85 -15.08 20.27
N GLN A 84 14.93 -15.31 21.17
CA GLN A 84 13.53 -14.91 20.96
C GLN A 84 13.43 -13.41 20.74
N ASP A 85 14.12 -12.64 21.56
CA ASP A 85 14.07 -11.19 21.46
C ASP A 85 14.68 -10.70 20.17
N LEU A 86 15.78 -11.30 19.74
CA LEU A 86 16.43 -10.92 18.49
C LEU A 86 15.52 -11.22 17.29
N VAL A 87 14.88 -12.38 17.29
CA VAL A 87 13.98 -12.74 16.21
C VAL A 87 12.79 -11.79 16.16
N MET A 88 12.20 -11.52 17.34
CA MET A 88 11.08 -10.59 17.39
C MET A 88 11.48 -9.22 16.90
N ALA A 89 12.64 -8.74 17.28
CA ALA A 89 13.09 -7.42 16.85
C ALA A 89 13.26 -7.36 15.34
N ALA A 90 13.86 -8.39 14.75
CA ALA A 90 14.08 -8.41 13.30
C ALA A 90 12.76 -8.52 12.55
N VAL A 91 11.84 -9.37 13.01
CA VAL A 91 10.55 -9.54 12.35
C VAL A 91 9.71 -8.28 12.46
N ASN A 92 9.66 -7.70 13.64
CA ASN A 92 8.87 -6.47 13.84
C ASN A 92 9.41 -5.32 13.00
N GLU A 93 10.72 -5.23 12.88
CA GLU A 93 11.31 -4.20 12.05
C GLU A 93 10.99 -4.45 10.58
N ALA A 94 11.01 -5.70 10.14
CA ALA A 94 10.66 -6.05 8.77
C ALA A 94 9.21 -5.66 8.48
N ILE A 95 8.30 -5.98 9.39
CA ILE A 95 6.90 -5.64 9.22
C ILE A 95 6.73 -4.12 9.14
N ARG A 96 7.38 -3.39 10.03
CA ARG A 96 7.28 -1.94 10.04
C ARG A 96 7.77 -1.34 8.73
N GLN A 97 8.89 -1.83 8.23
CA GLN A 97 9.45 -1.29 7.00
C GLN A 97 8.61 -1.62 5.78
N ILE A 98 8.04 -2.82 5.72
CA ILE A 98 7.22 -3.16 4.57
C ILE A 98 5.89 -2.39 4.61
N GLU A 99 5.37 -2.13 5.80
CA GLU A 99 4.18 -1.30 5.94
C GLU A 99 4.45 0.12 5.51
N ASP A 100 5.59 0.67 5.90
CA ASP A 100 5.98 2.02 5.49
C ASP A 100 6.15 2.10 3.97
N LEU A 101 6.76 1.09 3.38
CA LEU A 101 6.93 1.06 1.94
C LEU A 101 5.57 0.99 1.23
N SER A 102 4.70 0.12 1.70
CA SER A 102 3.38 -0.04 1.11
C SER A 102 2.59 1.26 1.19
N GLU A 103 2.62 1.90 2.35
CA GLU A 103 1.93 3.16 2.56
C GLU A 103 2.49 4.24 1.66
N SER A 104 3.81 4.31 1.54
CA SER A 104 4.46 5.30 0.69
C SER A 104 4.06 5.12 -0.77
N GLU A 105 4.01 3.88 -1.26
CA GLU A 105 3.63 3.62 -2.63
C GLU A 105 2.16 3.95 -2.88
N MET A 106 1.30 3.63 -1.92
CA MET A 106 -0.12 3.96 -2.04
C MET A 106 -0.36 5.45 -1.97
N ASN A 107 0.42 6.14 -1.15
CA ASN A 107 0.30 7.60 -1.06
C ASN A 107 0.70 8.27 -2.37
N LYS A 108 1.64 7.71 -3.10
CA LYS A 108 2.01 8.25 -4.39
C LYS A 108 0.83 8.20 -5.36
N ILE A 109 0.09 7.10 -5.35
CA ILE A 109 -1.06 6.97 -6.21
C ILE A 109 -2.14 7.95 -5.80
N THR A 110 -2.46 7.97 -4.51
CA THR A 110 -3.47 8.87 -4.00
C THR A 110 -3.10 10.31 -4.25
N GLY A 111 -1.84 10.64 -4.06
CA GLY A 111 -1.37 11.99 -4.30
C GLY A 111 -1.49 12.39 -5.75
N GLY A 112 -1.22 11.45 -6.65
CA GLY A 112 -1.34 11.75 -8.07
C GLY A 112 -2.77 11.98 -8.51
N PHE A 113 -3.71 11.23 -7.95
CA PHE A 113 -5.10 11.38 -8.32
C PHE A 113 -5.84 12.34 -7.42
N GLY A 114 -5.49 12.38 -6.17
CA GLY A 114 -6.19 13.20 -5.23
C GLY A 114 -5.59 14.54 -5.01
N GLY A 115 -4.47 14.79 -5.63
CA GLY A 115 -3.80 16.06 -5.43
C GLY A 115 -4.71 17.20 -5.70
N GLY A 116 -5.56 17.00 -6.69
CA GLY A 116 -6.44 18.03 -6.99
C GLY A 116 -7.46 18.24 -5.92
N LEU A 117 -7.73 17.26 -5.17
CA LEU A 117 -8.70 17.37 -4.16
C LEU A 117 -8.15 18.08 -3.04
N GLY A 118 -6.97 18.23 -3.12
CA GLY A 118 -6.38 18.96 -2.18
C GLY A 118 -6.69 18.57 -0.89
N ILE A 119 -6.68 17.66 -0.55
CA ILE A 119 -6.84 17.30 0.65
C ILE A 119 -6.09 18.08 1.40
N PRO A 120 -6.37 19.00 1.43
CA PRO A 120 -5.59 19.91 1.86
C PRO A 120 -5.49 19.80 3.18
N GLY A 121 -5.40 20.39 3.65
CA GLY A 121 -5.30 20.36 4.88
C GLY A 121 -4.44 19.47 5.31
N PHE A 122 -4.08 18.88 4.60
CA PHE A 122 -3.22 17.98 5.00
C PHE A 122 -2.02 18.25 4.68
#